data_b0c46c27c0f78e0d371a7a5acb81479e
#
_entry.id   b0c46c27c0f78e0d371a7a5acb81479e
#
_cell.length_a   1.000
_cell.length_b   1.000
_cell.length_c   1.000
_cell.angle_alpha   90.00
_cell.angle_beta   90.00
_cell.angle_gamma   90.00
#
_symmetry.space_group_name_H-M   'P 1'
#
loop_
_entity.id
_entity.type
_entity.pdbx_description
1 polymer ?
#
loop_
_entity_poly.entity_id
_entity_poly.type
_entity_poly.pdbx_seq_one_letter_code
_entity_poly.pdbx_strand_id
1 'polypeptide(L)'
;IAASRKILRERFPGSAVEAYCYPGGFVLPDMITKAEEAGFQAAFTVIPKKVTKDTDRWRVHRYMVFGKDPKTFTKALNFNVPTAPETPAATPGNNRGNTLDSYPAPAQPVYPAANTVVKSQSPDISISLAREPAFDPKQVEMRVSGFGLVNAQFDPKEKILKWSPSRPLRLSPVTVQVRWKNLSANLWQTATWQFGIAEQEMHFIPQNVVK
;
A
#
# COMPACT_ATOMS: atom_id res chain seq x y z
N ILE A 1 13.12 -11.39 -6.84
CA ILE A 1 12.97 -12.01 -5.50
C ILE A 1 14.05 -13.05 -5.29
N ALA A 2 14.12 -14.12 -6.10
CA ALA A 2 15.14 -15.16 -5.95
C ALA A 2 16.59 -14.63 -6.03
N ALA A 3 16.89 -13.76 -7.00
CA ALA A 3 18.21 -13.16 -7.15
C ALA A 3 18.63 -12.34 -5.93
N SER A 4 17.72 -11.57 -5.31
CA SER A 4 18.04 -10.79 -4.11
C SER A 4 18.39 -11.69 -2.92
N ARG A 5 17.66 -12.80 -2.74
CA ARG A 5 17.98 -13.78 -1.68
C ARG A 5 19.34 -14.44 -1.90
N LYS A 6 19.63 -14.83 -3.14
CA LYS A 6 20.93 -15.40 -3.50
C LYS A 6 22.08 -14.47 -3.15
N ILE A 7 22.01 -13.20 -3.61
CA ILE A 7 23.03 -12.17 -3.35
C ILE A 7 23.23 -11.95 -1.85
N LEU A 8 22.14 -11.89 -1.07
CA LEU A 8 22.23 -11.69 0.38
C LEU A 8 22.90 -12.87 1.07
N ARG A 9 22.59 -14.09 0.67
CA ARG A 9 23.22 -15.29 1.23
C ARG A 9 24.70 -15.39 0.88
N GLU A 10 25.07 -14.99 -0.32
CA GLU A 10 26.48 -14.95 -0.75
C GLU A 10 27.28 -13.88 0.01
N ARG A 11 26.67 -12.72 0.25
CA ARG A 11 27.35 -11.62 0.95
C ARG A 11 27.37 -11.76 2.46
N PHE A 12 26.42 -12.47 3.02
CA PHE A 12 26.27 -12.69 4.46
C PHE A 12 26.13 -14.18 4.77
N PRO A 13 27.21 -14.95 4.58
CA PRO A 13 27.18 -16.39 4.84
C PRO A 13 26.88 -16.62 6.33
N GLY A 14 25.98 -17.56 6.61
CA GLY A 14 25.50 -17.84 7.96
C GLY A 14 24.29 -17.02 8.42
N SER A 15 23.88 -16.00 7.67
CA SER A 15 22.65 -15.26 7.97
C SER A 15 21.42 -15.99 7.45
N ALA A 16 20.39 -16.09 8.29
CA ALA A 16 19.09 -16.61 7.91
C ALA A 16 18.35 -15.57 7.07
N VAL A 17 18.43 -15.68 5.72
CA VAL A 17 17.65 -14.80 4.82
C VAL A 17 16.31 -15.47 4.57
N GLU A 18 15.40 -15.35 5.56
CA GLU A 18 14.13 -16.09 5.59
C GLU A 18 12.91 -15.20 5.39
N ALA A 19 13.04 -13.91 5.61
CA ALA A 19 11.96 -12.96 5.49
C ALA A 19 12.12 -12.03 4.28
N TYR A 20 11.00 -11.76 3.60
CA TYR A 20 10.93 -10.86 2.47
C TYR A 20 10.09 -9.63 2.81
N CYS A 21 10.54 -8.45 2.40
CA CYS A 21 9.71 -7.25 2.45
C CYS A 21 9.31 -6.89 1.03
N TYR A 22 8.01 -6.84 0.78
CA TYR A 22 7.53 -6.39 -0.52
C TYR A 22 7.95 -4.93 -0.76
N PRO A 23 8.52 -4.61 -1.94
CA PRO A 23 8.85 -3.24 -2.28
C PRO A 23 7.61 -2.33 -2.18
N GLY A 24 7.69 -1.26 -1.37
CA GLY A 24 6.53 -0.42 -1.08
C GLY A 24 5.44 -1.08 -0.23
N GLY A 25 5.63 -2.32 0.22
CA GLY A 25 4.65 -3.07 1.01
C GLY A 25 3.53 -3.70 0.20
N PHE A 26 3.66 -3.75 -1.12
CA PHE A 26 2.63 -4.22 -2.04
C PHE A 26 2.75 -5.70 -2.32
N VAL A 27 1.61 -6.39 -2.24
CA VAL A 27 1.52 -7.82 -2.48
C VAL A 27 0.76 -8.05 -3.78
N LEU A 28 1.44 -8.54 -4.80
CA LEU A 28 0.80 -9.11 -5.98
C LEU A 28 0.64 -10.62 -5.76
N PRO A 29 -0.42 -11.25 -6.29
CA PRO A 29 -0.63 -12.69 -6.13
C PRO A 29 0.58 -13.53 -6.55
N ASP A 30 1.21 -13.20 -7.67
CA ASP A 30 2.39 -13.88 -8.18
C ASP A 30 3.67 -13.63 -7.34
N MET A 31 3.71 -12.54 -6.57
CA MET A 31 4.84 -12.25 -5.66
C MET A 31 4.88 -13.23 -4.48
N ILE A 32 3.73 -13.65 -3.98
CA ILE A 32 3.66 -14.65 -2.91
C ILE A 32 4.29 -15.95 -3.40
N THR A 33 3.82 -16.46 -4.54
CA THR A 33 4.36 -17.68 -5.15
C THR A 33 5.85 -17.56 -5.41
N LYS A 34 6.32 -16.46 -5.97
CA LYS A 34 7.76 -16.23 -6.24
C LYS A 34 8.59 -16.09 -4.96
N ALA A 35 8.03 -15.56 -3.87
CA ALA A 35 8.73 -15.50 -2.58
C ALA A 35 8.85 -16.90 -1.95
N GLU A 36 7.81 -17.70 -2.05
CA GLU A 36 7.77 -19.09 -1.60
C GLU A 36 8.75 -19.96 -2.40
N GLU A 37 8.70 -19.91 -3.73
CA GLU A 37 9.64 -20.61 -4.61
C GLU A 37 11.10 -20.20 -4.38
N ALA A 38 11.32 -18.91 -4.05
CA ALA A 38 12.64 -18.43 -3.67
C ALA A 38 13.11 -18.93 -2.30
N GLY A 39 12.24 -19.61 -1.54
CA GLY A 39 12.53 -20.22 -0.24
C GLY A 39 12.47 -19.23 0.93
N PHE A 40 11.79 -18.09 0.82
CA PHE A 40 11.44 -17.29 1.98
C PHE A 40 10.35 -17.99 2.80
N GLN A 41 10.29 -17.69 4.09
CA GLN A 41 9.32 -18.30 5.02
C GLN A 41 8.19 -17.37 5.39
N ALA A 42 8.41 -16.06 5.29
CA ALA A 42 7.42 -15.03 5.57
C ALA A 42 7.68 -13.78 4.73
N ALA A 43 6.64 -12.97 4.55
CA ALA A 43 6.76 -11.70 3.86
C ALA A 43 5.96 -10.58 4.54
N PHE A 44 6.55 -9.38 4.53
CA PHE A 44 6.05 -8.21 5.25
C PHE A 44 5.44 -7.19 4.30
N THR A 45 4.27 -6.70 4.70
CA THR A 45 3.58 -5.56 4.10
C THR A 45 3.91 -4.26 4.85
N VAL A 46 3.19 -3.18 4.54
CA VAL A 46 3.19 -1.93 5.33
C VAL A 46 1.83 -1.65 5.96
N ILE A 47 0.96 -2.66 6.04
CA ILE A 47 -0.36 -2.54 6.66
C ILE A 47 -0.18 -2.33 8.16
N PRO A 48 -0.67 -1.21 8.74
CA PRO A 48 -0.43 -0.87 10.14
C PRO A 48 -1.43 -1.56 11.08
N LYS A 49 -1.35 -2.89 11.13
CA LYS A 49 -2.16 -3.74 12.02
C LYS A 49 -1.27 -4.53 12.97
N LYS A 50 -1.85 -5.03 14.06
CA LYS A 50 -1.20 -6.01 14.92
C LYS A 50 -1.11 -7.35 14.22
N VAL A 51 -0.03 -8.07 14.49
CA VAL A 51 0.13 -9.46 14.08
C VAL A 51 -0.60 -10.33 15.09
N THR A 52 -1.44 -11.23 14.60
CA THR A 52 -2.17 -12.23 15.40
C THR A 52 -1.77 -13.63 14.94
N LYS A 53 -2.22 -14.66 15.65
CA LYS A 53 -1.99 -16.06 15.25
C LYS A 53 -2.59 -16.41 13.87
N ASP A 54 -3.61 -15.67 13.45
CA ASP A 54 -4.33 -15.89 12.19
C ASP A 54 -3.78 -14.99 11.05
N THR A 55 -2.75 -14.20 11.33
CA THR A 55 -2.13 -13.34 10.31
C THR A 55 -1.42 -14.21 9.27
N ASP A 56 -1.78 -14.00 7.99
CA ASP A 56 -1.12 -14.65 6.87
C ASP A 56 0.38 -14.36 6.88
N ARG A 57 1.21 -15.41 6.95
CA ARG A 57 2.67 -15.30 6.95
C ARG A 57 3.26 -14.61 5.71
N TRP A 58 2.51 -14.62 4.62
CA TRP A 58 2.90 -13.95 3.38
C TRP A 58 2.41 -12.50 3.30
N ARG A 59 1.70 -12.03 4.33
CA ARG A 59 1.15 -10.66 4.45
C ARG A 59 1.30 -10.11 5.86
N VAL A 60 2.43 -10.37 6.49
CA VAL A 60 2.68 -9.92 7.86
C VAL A 60 2.58 -8.41 7.96
N HIS A 61 1.80 -7.94 8.89
CA HIS A 61 1.55 -6.53 9.11
C HIS A 61 2.76 -5.82 9.71
N ARG A 62 2.94 -4.55 9.39
CA ARG A 62 4.06 -3.76 9.89
C ARG A 62 3.68 -2.30 10.06
N TYR A 63 3.94 -1.75 11.23
CA TYR A 63 3.89 -0.32 11.42
C TYR A 63 5.13 0.35 10.83
N MET A 64 4.92 1.39 10.01
CA MET A 64 6.01 2.26 9.57
C MET A 64 6.13 3.42 10.56
N VAL A 65 7.14 3.36 11.42
CA VAL A 65 7.43 4.44 12.37
C VAL A 65 8.42 5.40 11.73
N PHE A 66 8.01 6.65 11.56
CA PHE A 66 8.87 7.71 11.08
C PHE A 66 9.35 8.57 12.24
N GLY A 67 10.65 8.87 12.28
CA GLY A 67 11.44 9.48 13.34
C GLY A 67 10.75 10.33 14.40
N LYS A 68 9.90 11.27 14.04
CA LYS A 68 9.18 12.15 14.99
C LYS A 68 7.67 11.86 15.04
N ASP A 69 7.26 10.60 14.86
CA ASP A 69 5.86 10.18 14.97
C ASP A 69 5.63 9.33 16.23
N PRO A 70 5.45 9.97 17.40
CA PRO A 70 5.21 9.24 18.64
C PRO A 70 3.85 8.53 18.66
N LYS A 71 2.87 8.99 17.87
CA LYS A 71 1.53 8.39 17.85
C LYS A 71 1.56 7.01 17.20
N THR A 72 2.20 6.86 16.05
CA THR A 72 2.35 5.55 15.40
C THR A 72 3.18 4.60 16.25
N PHE A 73 4.24 5.10 16.90
CA PHE A 73 5.05 4.32 17.81
C PHE A 73 4.22 3.82 19.02
N THR A 74 3.49 4.72 19.69
CA THR A 74 2.61 4.37 20.81
C THR A 74 1.55 3.36 20.37
N LYS A 75 0.92 3.56 19.21
CA LYS A 75 -0.06 2.63 18.65
C LYS A 75 0.56 1.26 18.35
N ALA A 76 1.79 1.22 17.85
CA ALA A 76 2.51 -0.02 17.59
C ALA A 76 2.82 -0.80 18.88
N LEU A 77 3.07 -0.12 19.99
CA LEU A 77 3.38 -0.74 21.29
C LEU A 77 2.14 -1.06 22.14
N ASN A 78 0.99 -0.44 21.86
CA ASN A 78 -0.21 -0.67 22.64
C ASN A 78 -0.91 -1.96 22.21
N PHE A 79 -0.81 -3.01 23.01
CA PHE A 79 -1.46 -4.31 22.80
C PHE A 79 -2.83 -4.44 23.49
N ASN A 80 -3.24 -3.45 24.28
CA ASN A 80 -4.48 -3.47 25.05
C ASN A 80 -5.67 -2.81 24.33
N VAL A 81 -5.48 -2.33 23.09
CA VAL A 81 -6.61 -1.84 22.29
C VAL A 81 -7.40 -3.05 21.84
N PRO A 82 -8.71 -3.17 22.20
CA PRO A 82 -9.56 -4.17 21.61
C PRO A 82 -9.48 -4.03 20.09
N THR A 83 -9.02 -5.04 19.41
CA THR A 83 -9.24 -5.15 17.97
C THR A 83 -10.75 -5.12 17.79
N ALA A 84 -11.27 -4.14 17.01
CA ALA A 84 -12.66 -4.20 16.60
C ALA A 84 -12.93 -5.62 16.09
N PRO A 85 -14.09 -6.23 16.41
CA PRO A 85 -14.39 -7.60 16.03
C PRO A 85 -14.11 -7.75 14.54
N GLU A 86 -13.14 -8.56 14.21
CA GLU A 86 -12.87 -8.93 12.83
C GLU A 86 -14.15 -9.63 12.36
N THR A 87 -14.81 -9.07 11.37
CA THR A 87 -15.83 -9.80 10.61
C THR A 87 -15.19 -11.14 10.27
N PRO A 88 -15.84 -12.29 10.58
CA PRO A 88 -15.21 -13.60 10.43
C PRO A 88 -14.58 -13.69 9.07
N ALA A 89 -13.28 -13.98 9.05
CA ALA A 89 -12.58 -14.26 7.82
C ALA A 89 -13.38 -15.29 7.05
N ALA A 90 -13.86 -14.92 5.88
CA ALA A 90 -14.48 -15.86 4.98
C ALA A 90 -13.55 -17.06 4.86
N THR A 91 -14.07 -18.24 5.12
CA THR A 91 -13.44 -19.55 4.94
C THR A 91 -12.51 -19.53 3.74
N PRO A 92 -11.31 -20.11 3.80
CA PRO A 92 -10.38 -20.11 2.69
C PRO A 92 -10.94 -20.96 1.54
N GLY A 93 -11.95 -20.43 0.88
CA GLY A 93 -12.34 -20.84 -0.44
C GLY A 93 -11.29 -20.30 -1.40
N ASN A 94 -10.90 -21.07 -2.40
CA ASN A 94 -9.90 -20.84 -3.43
C ASN A 94 -10.07 -19.54 -4.27
N ASN A 95 -10.61 -18.48 -3.69
CA ASN A 95 -10.65 -17.16 -4.30
C ASN A 95 -9.35 -16.40 -3.99
N ARG A 96 -8.33 -16.65 -4.81
CA ARG A 96 -7.17 -15.77 -4.99
C ARG A 96 -7.55 -14.42 -5.63
N GLY A 97 -8.74 -13.91 -5.33
CA GLY A 97 -9.27 -12.65 -5.83
C GLY A 97 -8.91 -11.49 -4.90
N ASN A 98 -8.43 -10.43 -5.47
CA ASN A 98 -8.29 -9.04 -5.04
C ASN A 98 -9.14 -8.63 -3.82
N THR A 99 -8.83 -9.11 -2.62
CA THR A 99 -9.35 -8.48 -1.42
C THR A 99 -8.56 -7.19 -1.21
N LEU A 100 -9.22 -6.07 -1.43
CA LEU A 100 -8.80 -4.78 -0.91
C LEU A 100 -8.78 -4.93 0.61
N ASP A 101 -7.62 -5.24 1.17
CA ASP A 101 -7.43 -5.19 2.62
C ASP A 101 -7.80 -3.78 3.05
N SER A 102 -8.88 -3.64 3.82
CA SER A 102 -9.44 -2.34 4.16
C SER A 102 -8.47 -1.54 5.00
N TYR A 103 -7.71 -0.65 4.35
CA TYR A 103 -7.15 0.48 5.08
C TYR A 103 -8.31 1.30 5.64
N PRO A 104 -8.22 1.75 6.89
CA PRO A 104 -9.19 2.72 7.37
C PRO A 104 -9.16 3.92 6.42
N ALA A 105 -10.33 4.32 5.94
CA ALA A 105 -10.44 5.51 5.09
C ALA A 105 -9.81 6.70 5.81
N PRO A 106 -8.97 7.50 5.15
CA PRO A 106 -8.41 8.70 5.76
C PRO A 106 -9.52 9.70 6.09
N ALA A 107 -9.29 10.54 7.09
CA ALA A 107 -10.23 11.58 7.47
C ALA A 107 -10.40 12.66 6.37
N GLN A 108 -9.38 12.79 5.52
CA GLN A 108 -9.35 13.70 4.38
C GLN A 108 -10.08 13.09 3.18
N PRO A 109 -10.88 13.90 2.43
CA PRO A 109 -11.44 13.46 1.16
C PRO A 109 -10.34 13.07 0.17
N VAL A 110 -10.44 11.86 -0.39
CA VAL A 110 -9.47 11.30 -1.34
C VAL A 110 -10.15 10.81 -2.62
N TYR A 111 -9.42 10.84 -3.71
CA TYR A 111 -9.84 10.25 -4.98
C TYR A 111 -8.66 9.48 -5.63
N PRO A 112 -8.89 8.28 -6.14
CA PRO A 112 -10.10 7.46 -5.97
C PRO A 112 -10.44 7.23 -4.49
N ALA A 113 -11.74 7.05 -4.19
CA ALA A 113 -12.17 6.84 -2.81
C ALA A 113 -11.54 5.57 -2.23
N ALA A 114 -11.28 5.57 -0.93
CA ALA A 114 -10.69 4.42 -0.25
C ALA A 114 -11.56 3.16 -0.43
N ASN A 115 -10.90 2.03 -0.70
CA ASN A 115 -11.52 0.71 -0.86
C ASN A 115 -12.52 0.60 -2.03
N THR A 116 -12.46 1.50 -3.00
CA THR A 116 -13.27 1.43 -4.24
C THR A 116 -12.47 0.85 -5.39
N VAL A 117 -13.16 0.38 -6.42
CA VAL A 117 -12.56 -0.10 -7.67
C VAL A 117 -12.88 0.89 -8.78
N VAL A 118 -11.87 1.34 -9.50
CA VAL A 118 -12.00 2.24 -10.65
C VAL A 118 -11.75 1.51 -11.96
N LYS A 119 -12.44 1.92 -13.03
CA LYS A 119 -12.30 1.32 -14.37
C LYS A 119 -11.05 1.84 -15.11
N SER A 120 -10.64 3.07 -14.82
CA SER A 120 -9.47 3.68 -15.48
C SER A 120 -8.18 3.08 -14.94
N GLN A 121 -7.27 2.71 -15.82
CA GLN A 121 -5.90 2.33 -15.47
C GLN A 121 -4.99 3.53 -15.17
N SER A 122 -5.45 4.72 -15.48
CA SER A 122 -4.71 5.97 -15.24
C SER A 122 -5.63 7.01 -14.58
N PRO A 123 -6.24 6.69 -13.42
CA PRO A 123 -7.07 7.64 -12.72
C PRO A 123 -6.22 8.78 -12.16
N ASP A 124 -6.78 9.97 -12.09
CA ASP A 124 -6.22 11.01 -11.25
C ASP A 124 -6.22 10.54 -9.79
N ILE A 125 -5.21 10.92 -9.05
CA ILE A 125 -5.10 10.60 -7.63
C ILE A 125 -5.02 11.92 -6.87
N SER A 126 -5.90 12.14 -5.90
CA SER A 126 -5.91 13.39 -5.14
C SER A 126 -6.31 13.22 -3.69
N ILE A 127 -5.93 14.20 -2.89
CA ILE A 127 -6.34 14.36 -1.50
C ILE A 127 -6.62 15.83 -1.21
N SER A 128 -7.71 16.10 -0.52
CA SER A 128 -8.03 17.44 -0.05
C SER A 128 -7.46 17.68 1.34
N LEU A 129 -6.64 18.71 1.48
CA LEU A 129 -6.08 19.18 2.75
C LEU A 129 -6.83 20.43 3.27
N ALA A 130 -8.03 20.69 2.76
CA ALA A 130 -8.80 21.88 3.12
C ALA A 130 -9.16 21.95 4.62
N ARG A 131 -9.29 20.79 5.27
CA ARG A 131 -9.60 20.69 6.71
C ARG A 131 -8.36 20.71 7.60
N GLU A 132 -7.18 20.68 6.99
CA GLU A 132 -5.94 20.72 7.75
C GLU A 132 -5.67 22.13 8.25
N PRO A 133 -5.25 22.28 9.51
CA PRO A 133 -4.73 23.56 10.00
C PRO A 133 -3.49 23.96 9.19
N ALA A 134 -2.80 25.00 9.60
CA ALA A 134 -1.64 25.50 8.88
C ALA A 134 -0.63 24.38 8.55
N PHE A 135 -0.31 24.21 7.26
CA PHE A 135 0.74 23.33 6.76
C PHE A 135 1.55 24.05 5.67
N ASP A 136 2.78 23.58 5.43
CA ASP A 136 3.61 24.11 4.36
C ASP A 136 3.38 23.31 3.07
N PRO A 137 2.81 23.92 2.02
CA PRO A 137 2.59 23.25 0.74
C PRO A 137 3.85 22.69 0.09
N LYS A 138 5.02 23.25 0.40
CA LYS A 138 6.31 22.76 -0.08
C LYS A 138 6.78 21.49 0.63
N GLN A 139 6.18 21.17 1.77
CA GLN A 139 6.47 19.98 2.57
C GLN A 139 5.31 18.99 2.51
N VAL A 140 4.70 18.83 1.34
CA VAL A 140 3.70 17.81 1.06
C VAL A 140 4.29 16.82 0.07
N GLU A 141 4.25 15.54 0.41
CA GLU A 141 4.80 14.46 -0.40
C GLU A 141 3.70 13.44 -0.70
N MET A 142 3.64 12.94 -1.93
CA MET A 142 2.78 11.84 -2.32
C MET A 142 3.61 10.67 -2.82
N ARG A 143 3.30 9.48 -2.33
CA ARG A 143 3.88 8.21 -2.80
C ARG A 143 2.77 7.33 -3.33
N VAL A 144 3.00 6.72 -4.48
CA VAL A 144 2.05 5.83 -5.13
C VAL A 144 2.74 4.50 -5.42
N SER A 145 2.04 3.40 -5.19
CA SER A 145 2.57 2.08 -5.47
C SER A 145 3.01 1.93 -6.93
N GLY A 146 4.16 1.32 -7.13
CA GLY A 146 4.77 1.13 -8.45
C GLY A 146 5.41 2.38 -9.07
N PHE A 147 5.25 3.57 -8.45
CA PHE A 147 5.85 4.83 -8.89
C PHE A 147 6.80 5.43 -7.83
N GLY A 148 6.63 5.09 -6.57
CA GLY A 148 7.42 5.67 -5.49
C GLY A 148 6.97 7.09 -5.14
N LEU A 149 7.91 7.98 -4.86
CA LEU A 149 7.65 9.41 -4.68
C LEU A 149 7.28 10.03 -6.03
N VAL A 150 6.12 10.68 -6.10
CA VAL A 150 5.60 11.27 -7.34
C VAL A 150 5.60 12.79 -7.25
N ASN A 151 5.74 13.43 -8.40
CA ASN A 151 5.67 14.89 -8.49
C ASN A 151 4.19 15.33 -8.56
N ALA A 152 3.53 15.32 -7.40
CA ALA A 152 2.15 15.78 -7.27
C ALA A 152 2.10 17.31 -7.22
N GLN A 153 1.05 17.89 -7.81
CA GLN A 153 0.84 19.32 -7.86
C GLN A 153 -0.15 19.74 -6.78
N PHE A 154 0.16 20.79 -6.05
CA PHE A 154 -0.71 21.35 -5.04
C PHE A 154 -1.43 22.59 -5.55
N ASP A 155 -2.76 22.56 -5.50
CA ASP A 155 -3.61 23.73 -5.77
C ASP A 155 -3.84 24.50 -4.45
N PRO A 156 -3.33 25.74 -4.32
CA PRO A 156 -3.46 26.50 -3.09
C PRO A 156 -4.87 27.07 -2.86
N LYS A 157 -5.71 27.19 -3.91
CA LYS A 157 -7.09 27.70 -3.79
C LYS A 157 -8.00 26.61 -3.22
N GLU A 158 -7.97 25.44 -3.83
CA GLU A 158 -8.78 24.30 -3.44
C GLU A 158 -8.15 23.49 -2.31
N LYS A 159 -6.87 23.75 -1.99
CA LYS A 159 -6.06 22.95 -1.05
C LYS A 159 -6.06 21.47 -1.39
N ILE A 160 -5.94 21.16 -2.67
CA ILE A 160 -5.91 19.79 -3.19
C ILE A 160 -4.50 19.48 -3.70
N LEU A 161 -3.96 18.35 -3.24
CA LEU A 161 -2.80 17.73 -3.85
C LEU A 161 -3.27 16.73 -4.90
N LYS A 162 -2.80 16.86 -6.14
CA LYS A 162 -3.22 16.03 -7.27
C LYS A 162 -2.02 15.49 -8.04
N TRP A 163 -2.14 14.24 -8.49
CA TRP A 163 -1.20 13.62 -9.40
C TRP A 163 -1.93 12.74 -10.41
N SER A 164 -1.47 12.79 -11.66
CA SER A 164 -1.94 11.95 -12.75
C SER A 164 -0.81 11.03 -13.21
N PRO A 165 -1.04 9.72 -13.32
CA PRO A 165 0.00 8.79 -13.72
C PRO A 165 0.41 9.00 -15.18
N SER A 166 1.72 9.08 -15.45
CA SER A 166 2.29 9.18 -16.79
C SER A 166 2.24 7.86 -17.58
N ARG A 167 1.91 6.77 -16.93
CA ARG A 167 1.73 5.44 -17.52
C ARG A 167 0.65 4.68 -16.73
N PRO A 168 0.00 3.66 -17.31
CA PRO A 168 -1.01 2.88 -16.61
C PRO A 168 -0.50 2.29 -15.30
N LEU A 169 -1.34 2.33 -14.30
CA LEU A 169 -1.13 1.64 -13.03
C LEU A 169 -1.28 0.14 -13.29
N ARG A 170 -0.24 -0.63 -12.97
CA ARG A 170 -0.21 -2.09 -13.18
C ARG A 170 -0.47 -2.91 -11.93
N LEU A 171 -0.55 -2.23 -10.80
CA LEU A 171 -0.75 -2.86 -9.49
C LEU A 171 -2.20 -2.67 -9.05
N SER A 172 -2.81 -3.73 -8.53
CA SER A 172 -4.08 -3.67 -7.84
C SER A 172 -4.00 -4.58 -6.61
N PRO A 173 -4.29 -4.09 -5.42
CA PRO A 173 -4.69 -2.73 -5.08
C PRO A 173 -3.54 -1.70 -5.23
N VAL A 174 -3.92 -0.49 -5.58
CA VAL A 174 -3.01 0.67 -5.57
C VAL A 174 -3.04 1.28 -4.18
N THR A 175 -1.87 1.45 -3.57
CA THR A 175 -1.75 2.18 -2.30
C THR A 175 -1.18 3.56 -2.54
N VAL A 176 -1.79 4.54 -1.94
CA VAL A 176 -1.36 5.93 -1.93
C VAL A 176 -1.06 6.35 -0.51
N GLN A 177 0.06 7.02 -0.33
CA GLN A 177 0.44 7.64 0.94
C GLN A 177 0.78 9.10 0.69
N VAL A 178 0.14 9.97 1.45
CA VAL A 178 0.45 11.41 1.47
C VAL A 178 0.87 11.81 2.86
N ARG A 179 1.94 12.57 2.94
CA ARG A 179 2.42 13.14 4.20
C ARG A 179 2.62 14.64 4.05
N TRP A 180 2.29 15.37 5.10
CA TRP A 180 2.45 16.81 5.18
C TRP A 180 2.86 17.21 6.58
N LYS A 181 3.52 18.34 6.67
CA LYS A 181 3.94 18.89 7.96
C LYS A 181 2.89 19.87 8.50
N ASN A 182 2.27 19.52 9.62
CA ASN A 182 1.43 20.43 10.38
C ASN A 182 2.31 21.44 11.11
N LEU A 183 2.20 22.72 10.77
CA LEU A 183 3.05 23.77 11.32
C LEU A 183 2.69 24.12 12.76
N SER A 184 1.41 24.06 13.13
CA SER A 184 0.95 24.38 14.48
C SER A 184 1.44 23.38 15.52
N ALA A 185 1.44 22.09 15.16
CA ALA A 185 1.90 21.01 16.03
C ALA A 185 3.38 20.65 15.80
N ASN A 186 4.01 21.20 14.76
CA ASN A 186 5.35 20.82 14.29
C ASN A 186 5.52 19.30 14.07
N LEU A 187 4.47 18.62 13.65
CA LEU A 187 4.42 17.17 13.47
C LEU A 187 4.08 16.80 12.03
N TRP A 188 4.66 15.70 11.55
CA TRP A 188 4.25 15.09 10.30
C TRP A 188 2.92 14.36 10.47
N GLN A 189 1.98 14.66 9.58
CA GLN A 189 0.74 13.92 9.40
C GLN A 189 0.86 13.01 8.19
N THR A 190 0.10 11.92 8.21
CA THR A 190 0.12 10.95 7.11
C THR A 190 -1.31 10.45 6.86
N ALA A 191 -1.73 10.46 5.61
CA ALA A 191 -2.91 9.77 5.13
C ALA A 191 -2.47 8.62 4.22
N THR A 192 -3.10 7.45 4.37
CA THR A 192 -2.85 6.29 3.52
C THR A 192 -4.18 5.66 3.15
N TRP A 193 -4.36 5.33 1.86
CA TRP A 193 -5.54 4.62 1.39
C TRP A 193 -5.19 3.70 0.24
N GLN A 194 -6.11 2.81 -0.07
CA GLN A 194 -6.02 1.90 -1.20
C GLN A 194 -7.25 1.98 -2.08
N PHE A 195 -7.07 1.71 -3.36
CA PHE A 195 -8.15 1.50 -4.30
C PHE A 195 -7.77 0.39 -5.29
N GLY A 196 -8.76 -0.27 -5.86
CA GLY A 196 -8.58 -1.27 -6.89
C GLY A 196 -8.68 -0.69 -8.30
N ILE A 197 -8.11 -1.40 -9.26
CA ILE A 197 -8.32 -1.17 -10.69
C ILE A 197 -9.05 -2.38 -11.22
N ALA A 198 -10.15 -2.16 -11.94
CA ALA A 198 -10.88 -3.25 -12.58
C ALA A 198 -9.99 -3.96 -13.59
N GLU A 199 -9.96 -5.30 -13.54
CA GLU A 199 -9.32 -6.08 -14.59
C GLU A 199 -10.08 -5.83 -15.91
N GLN A 200 -9.35 -5.51 -16.96
CA GLN A 200 -9.94 -5.52 -18.29
C GLN A 200 -10.11 -6.99 -18.69
N GLU A 201 -11.33 -7.37 -19.03
CA GLU A 201 -11.56 -8.60 -19.75
C GLU A 201 -10.75 -8.54 -21.05
N MET A 202 -9.68 -9.33 -21.13
CA MET A 202 -8.99 -9.53 -22.40
C MET A 202 -9.96 -10.27 -23.32
N HIS A 203 -10.61 -9.55 -24.20
CA HIS A 203 -11.30 -10.15 -25.33
C HIS A 203 -10.25 -10.86 -26.19
N PHE A 204 -10.17 -12.16 -26.02
CA PHE A 204 -9.40 -13.02 -26.89
C PHE A 204 -10.08 -12.94 -28.27
N ILE A 205 -9.55 -12.15 -29.16
CA ILE A 205 -9.93 -12.19 -30.56
C ILE A 205 -9.32 -13.48 -31.11
N PRO A 206 -10.13 -14.52 -31.44
CA PRO A 206 -9.58 -15.71 -32.04
C PRO A 206 -8.99 -15.30 -33.40
N GLN A 207 -7.67 -15.46 -33.55
CA GLN A 207 -7.06 -15.35 -34.87
C GLN A 207 -7.67 -16.45 -35.73
N ASN A 208 -8.45 -16.02 -36.71
CA ASN A 208 -8.97 -16.92 -37.73
C ASN A 208 -7.81 -17.66 -38.37
N VAL A 209 -7.76 -18.96 -38.13
CA VAL A 209 -6.90 -19.86 -38.86
C VAL A 209 -7.34 -19.79 -40.31
N VAL A 210 -6.54 -19.10 -41.14
CA VAL A 210 -6.68 -19.14 -42.59
C VAL A 210 -6.32 -20.56 -43.01
N LYS A 211 -7.29 -21.23 -43.66
CA LYS A 211 -7.09 -22.54 -44.30
C LYS A 211 -6.24 -22.35 -45.55
#